data_944c60e5028faa0633331e9d13cbea58
#
_entry.id   944c60e5028faa0633331e9d13cbea58
#
_cell.length_a   1.000
_cell.length_b   1.000
_cell.length_c   1.000
_cell.angle_alpha   90.00
_cell.angle_beta   90.00
_cell.angle_gamma   90.00
#
_symmetry.space_group_name_H-M   'P 1'
#
loop_
_entity.id
_entity.type
_entity.pdbx_description
1 polymer ?
#
loop_
_entity_poly.entity_id
_entity_poly.type
_entity_poly.pdbx_seq_one_letter_code
_entity_poly.pdbx_strand_id
1 'polypeptide(L)'
;MSLSYESSGVDYDQLDAFKRACQRAARTTAPLLVAHGYSEPANTRGESCYLIEAADHYLAHVEEGLGTKNLVADAVYAKQGLNFYREIAIDTVATIVNDLVTCGALPISVAMHAAVGDSAWFADSARMQALVDGWAEGCRQARAVWGGGETPTLKSIVNESAIVLAGSAIGRIVPKTLRITGDVCEGDSILFLASSGVQTNGLSLCRLIADQLPKGYATPLAEFVADSGLSGAPAATGALAQAGQTYGEALLAPSVIYVNFVAECQRRGLPLNYVAHVTGHGWRKLMRLEEPFVYEITEPRDPLPVFRFLEKAGPISRRELYATYNMGVGFAAYVAPEYTEAVLTAARDTGYDAWLAGTVKKEGTRKAVEIPPLGLSYEADTLQVR
;
A
#
# COMPACT_ATOMS: atom_id res chain seq x y z
N MET A 1 -7.17 15.49 23.62
CA MET A 1 -5.85 14.89 23.35
C MET A 1 -5.80 14.63 21.85
N SER A 2 -4.69 14.92 21.18
CA SER A 2 -4.54 14.53 19.75
C SER A 2 -4.43 13.02 19.65
N LEU A 3 -5.15 12.42 18.71
CA LEU A 3 -4.98 11.01 18.38
C LEU A 3 -3.68 10.84 17.56
N SER A 4 -2.88 9.84 17.92
CA SER A 4 -1.71 9.41 17.17
C SER A 4 -1.84 7.92 16.83
N TYR A 5 -1.04 7.46 15.86
CA TYR A 5 -1.04 6.03 15.51
C TYR A 5 -0.57 5.15 16.69
N GLU A 6 0.33 5.67 17.51
CA GLU A 6 0.80 5.03 18.74
C GLU A 6 -0.35 4.82 19.75
N SER A 7 -1.29 5.79 19.87
CA SER A 7 -2.47 5.65 20.74
C SER A 7 -3.43 4.53 20.29
N SER A 8 -3.28 4.02 19.06
CA SER A 8 -4.04 2.88 18.52
C SER A 8 -3.40 1.51 18.84
N GLY A 9 -2.31 1.47 19.60
CA GLY A 9 -1.60 0.25 19.99
C GLY A 9 -0.50 -0.20 19.02
N VAL A 10 -0.12 0.64 18.04
CA VAL A 10 0.95 0.35 17.09
C VAL A 10 2.21 1.12 17.48
N ASP A 11 3.14 0.44 18.11
CA ASP A 11 4.46 0.96 18.48
C ASP A 11 5.50 0.54 17.42
N TYR A 12 5.88 1.48 16.57
CA TYR A 12 6.86 1.21 15.52
C TYR A 12 8.26 0.90 16.04
N ASP A 13 8.69 1.49 17.17
CA ASP A 13 10.05 1.25 17.70
C ASP A 13 10.23 -0.20 18.12
N GLN A 14 9.21 -0.79 18.77
CA GLN A 14 9.22 -2.21 19.13
C GLN A 14 9.16 -3.13 17.92
N LEU A 15 8.27 -2.83 16.97
CA LEU A 15 8.13 -3.60 15.73
C LEU A 15 9.42 -3.59 14.91
N ASP A 16 10.05 -2.43 14.79
CA ASP A 16 11.26 -2.25 13.99
C ASP A 16 12.48 -2.92 14.66
N ALA A 17 12.55 -2.90 15.98
CA ALA A 17 13.57 -3.66 16.72
C ALA A 17 13.47 -5.17 16.44
N PHE A 18 12.26 -5.72 16.44
CA PHE A 18 12.00 -7.12 16.12
C PHE A 18 12.35 -7.43 14.66
N LYS A 19 11.89 -6.60 13.69
CA LYS A 19 12.21 -6.77 12.26
C LYS A 19 13.72 -6.79 12.00
N ARG A 20 14.49 -5.87 12.62
CA ARG A 20 15.94 -5.86 12.51
C ARG A 20 16.58 -7.15 13.07
N ALA A 21 16.05 -7.69 14.18
CA ALA A 21 16.53 -8.95 14.71
C ALA A 21 16.25 -10.11 13.75
N CYS A 22 15.05 -10.17 13.18
CA CYS A 22 14.69 -11.16 12.15
C CYS A 22 15.62 -11.07 10.93
N GLN A 23 15.88 -9.88 10.41
CA GLN A 23 16.78 -9.70 9.26
C GLN A 23 18.19 -10.18 9.54
N ARG A 24 18.74 -9.89 10.75
CA ARG A 24 20.07 -10.40 11.14
C ARG A 24 20.13 -11.92 11.18
N ALA A 25 19.12 -12.54 11.79
CA ALA A 25 19.04 -14.01 11.84
C ALA A 25 18.84 -14.61 10.44
N ALA A 26 17.95 -14.04 9.63
CA ALA A 26 17.67 -14.52 8.29
C ALA A 26 18.89 -14.46 7.35
N ARG A 27 19.78 -13.45 7.49
CA ARG A 27 21.05 -13.39 6.72
C ARG A 27 21.92 -14.62 6.91
N THR A 28 21.90 -15.25 8.07
CA THR A 28 22.70 -16.46 8.34
C THR A 28 22.24 -17.68 7.54
N THR A 29 21.02 -17.65 7.02
CA THR A 29 20.43 -18.72 6.21
C THR A 29 20.64 -18.55 4.70
N ALA A 30 21.04 -17.36 4.24
CA ALA A 30 21.22 -17.07 2.82
C ALA A 30 22.20 -18.05 2.09
N PRO A 31 23.30 -18.52 2.72
CA PRO A 31 24.21 -19.50 2.07
C PRO A 31 23.55 -20.82 1.70
N LEU A 32 22.39 -21.16 2.29
CA LEU A 32 21.66 -22.39 1.95
C LEU A 32 21.12 -22.39 0.52
N LEU A 33 20.96 -21.19 -0.10
CA LEU A 33 20.52 -21.06 -1.50
C LEU A 33 21.50 -21.74 -2.48
N VAL A 34 22.79 -21.78 -2.14
CA VAL A 34 23.84 -22.34 -3.02
C VAL A 34 23.59 -23.82 -3.34
N ALA A 35 23.08 -24.60 -2.38
CA ALA A 35 22.74 -26.00 -2.59
C ALA A 35 21.65 -26.21 -3.65
N HIS A 36 20.87 -25.15 -3.95
CA HIS A 36 19.81 -25.15 -4.95
C HIS A 36 20.22 -24.47 -6.26
N GLY A 37 21.47 -24.02 -6.39
CA GLY A 37 21.96 -23.32 -7.57
C GLY A 37 21.52 -21.83 -7.60
N TYR A 38 21.16 -21.26 -6.47
CA TYR A 38 20.70 -19.88 -6.32
C TYR A 38 21.65 -19.07 -5.44
N SER A 39 21.47 -17.73 -5.45
CA SER A 39 22.14 -16.82 -4.54
C SER A 39 21.20 -15.72 -4.06
N GLU A 40 21.61 -15.02 -3.01
CA GLU A 40 20.92 -13.81 -2.55
C GLU A 40 21.53 -12.59 -3.25
N PRO A 41 20.77 -11.83 -4.05
CA PRO A 41 21.30 -10.65 -4.70
C PRO A 41 21.49 -9.50 -3.68
N ALA A 42 22.45 -8.62 -3.98
CA ALA A 42 22.65 -7.41 -3.18
C ALA A 42 21.37 -6.57 -3.08
N ASN A 43 21.21 -5.84 -1.97
CA ASN A 43 20.12 -4.91 -1.72
C ASN A 43 18.70 -5.47 -1.82
N THR A 44 18.51 -6.78 -1.58
CA THR A 44 17.17 -7.39 -1.53
C THR A 44 16.54 -7.29 -0.14
N ARG A 45 17.35 -7.34 0.94
CA ARG A 45 16.84 -7.27 2.31
C ARG A 45 16.49 -5.85 2.70
N GLY A 46 15.32 -5.70 3.33
CA GLY A 46 14.77 -4.39 3.68
C GLY A 46 13.90 -3.77 2.59
N GLU A 47 13.85 -4.37 1.40
CA GLU A 47 12.87 -4.01 0.37
C GLU A 47 11.49 -4.63 0.65
N SER A 48 10.48 -4.24 -0.14
CA SER A 48 9.12 -4.75 0.02
C SER A 48 9.00 -6.23 -0.34
N CYS A 49 9.88 -6.76 -1.20
CA CYS A 49 9.93 -8.19 -1.48
C CYS A 49 11.36 -8.74 -1.45
N TYR A 50 11.48 -10.03 -1.19
CA TYR A 50 12.74 -10.73 -1.18
C TYR A 50 13.03 -11.35 -2.54
N LEU A 51 14.25 -11.18 -3.05
CA LEU A 51 14.69 -11.75 -4.32
C LEU A 51 15.64 -12.92 -4.11
N ILE A 52 15.50 -13.92 -4.96
CA ILE A 52 16.40 -15.07 -5.10
C ILE A 52 16.96 -15.03 -6.52
N GLU A 53 18.28 -15.02 -6.65
CA GLU A 53 18.96 -14.93 -7.93
C GLU A 53 19.22 -16.31 -8.55
N ALA A 54 18.66 -16.54 -9.74
CA ALA A 54 18.97 -17.65 -10.63
C ALA A 54 19.99 -17.22 -11.70
N ALA A 55 20.39 -18.14 -12.59
CA ALA A 55 21.33 -17.84 -13.66
C ALA A 55 20.82 -16.74 -14.62
N ASP A 56 19.56 -16.83 -15.04
CA ASP A 56 18.94 -16.01 -16.09
C ASP A 56 17.77 -15.12 -15.62
N HIS A 57 17.31 -15.27 -14.36
CA HIS A 57 16.19 -14.52 -13.82
C HIS A 57 16.35 -14.31 -12.30
N TYR A 58 15.44 -13.51 -11.72
CA TYR A 58 15.20 -13.51 -10.27
C TYR A 58 13.84 -14.10 -9.99
N LEU A 59 13.76 -14.91 -8.92
CA LEU A 59 12.50 -15.24 -8.26
C LEU A 59 12.24 -14.18 -7.18
N ALA A 60 10.98 -13.79 -7.01
CA ALA A 60 10.54 -12.87 -5.99
C ALA A 60 9.55 -13.55 -5.06
N HIS A 61 9.65 -13.29 -3.77
CA HIS A 61 8.75 -13.81 -2.74
C HIS A 61 8.36 -12.70 -1.77
N VAL A 62 7.08 -12.64 -1.44
CA VAL A 62 6.50 -11.71 -0.47
C VAL A 62 5.45 -12.42 0.38
N GLU A 63 5.35 -12.02 1.64
CA GLU A 63 4.28 -12.37 2.59
C GLU A 63 3.72 -11.08 3.17
N GLU A 64 2.41 -10.89 3.08
CA GLU A 64 1.73 -9.69 3.59
C GLU A 64 0.36 -10.01 4.20
N GLY A 65 -0.08 -9.15 5.12
CA GLY A 65 -1.36 -9.26 5.78
C GLY A 65 -2.24 -8.02 5.57
N LEU A 66 -3.55 -8.24 5.56
CA LEU A 66 -4.54 -7.17 5.41
C LEU A 66 -4.55 -6.17 6.57
N GLY A 67 -4.16 -6.59 7.77
CA GLY A 67 -4.35 -5.79 8.98
C GLY A 67 -5.81 -5.80 9.47
N THR A 68 -6.34 -4.65 9.88
CA THR A 68 -7.64 -4.56 10.57
C THR A 68 -8.80 -4.00 9.73
N LYS A 69 -8.64 -3.90 8.41
CA LYS A 69 -9.69 -3.37 7.51
C LYS A 69 -10.96 -4.23 7.50
N ASN A 70 -10.82 -5.54 7.62
CA ASN A 70 -11.96 -6.46 7.72
C ASN A 70 -12.86 -6.17 8.93
N LEU A 71 -12.32 -5.64 10.05
CA LEU A 71 -13.12 -5.25 11.21
C LEU A 71 -14.04 -4.05 10.92
N VAL A 72 -13.66 -3.19 9.97
CA VAL A 72 -14.56 -2.14 9.46
C VAL A 72 -15.66 -2.77 8.64
N ALA A 73 -15.34 -3.73 7.76
CA ALA A 73 -16.33 -4.46 6.96
C ALA A 73 -17.33 -5.23 7.85
N ASP A 74 -16.84 -5.91 8.89
CA ASP A 74 -17.68 -6.59 9.87
C ASP A 74 -18.65 -5.63 10.56
N ALA A 75 -18.18 -4.47 11.00
CA ALA A 75 -18.99 -3.47 11.67
C ALA A 75 -20.05 -2.85 10.74
N VAL A 76 -19.70 -2.57 9.48
CA VAL A 76 -20.61 -2.08 8.46
C VAL A 76 -21.66 -3.15 8.11
N TYR A 77 -21.22 -4.39 7.93
CA TYR A 77 -22.12 -5.51 7.64
C TYR A 77 -23.14 -5.74 8.77
N ALA A 78 -22.65 -5.77 10.01
CA ALA A 78 -23.53 -5.99 11.17
C ALA A 78 -24.56 -4.88 11.40
N LYS A 79 -24.21 -3.61 11.11
CA LYS A 79 -25.07 -2.46 11.38
C LYS A 79 -25.92 -2.01 10.19
N GLN A 80 -25.44 -2.21 8.97
CA GLN A 80 -26.02 -1.67 7.74
C GLN A 80 -26.43 -2.76 6.74
N GLY A 81 -26.03 -4.03 6.95
CA GLY A 81 -26.28 -5.13 6.02
C GLY A 81 -25.47 -5.07 4.72
N LEU A 82 -24.49 -4.17 4.62
CA LEU A 82 -23.68 -3.99 3.43
C LEU A 82 -22.46 -4.91 3.48
N ASN A 83 -22.34 -5.84 2.54
CA ASN A 83 -21.27 -6.81 2.46
C ASN A 83 -20.14 -6.31 1.57
N PHE A 84 -18.96 -6.04 2.17
CA PHE A 84 -17.74 -5.58 1.50
C PHE A 84 -16.63 -6.64 1.47
N TYR A 85 -16.94 -7.90 1.68
CA TYR A 85 -15.91 -8.94 1.70
C TYR A 85 -15.26 -9.22 0.34
N ARG A 86 -15.94 -8.85 -0.76
CA ARG A 86 -15.32 -8.85 -2.09
C ARG A 86 -14.19 -7.82 -2.18
N GLU A 87 -14.41 -6.61 -1.70
CA GLU A 87 -13.44 -5.51 -1.63
C GLU A 87 -12.29 -5.85 -0.67
N ILE A 88 -12.59 -6.43 0.49
CA ILE A 88 -11.61 -6.91 1.48
C ILE A 88 -10.65 -7.95 0.88
N ALA A 89 -11.16 -8.86 0.06
CA ALA A 89 -10.33 -9.85 -0.62
C ALA A 89 -9.40 -9.20 -1.66
N ILE A 90 -9.94 -8.26 -2.47
CA ILE A 90 -9.13 -7.48 -3.42
C ILE A 90 -8.03 -6.69 -2.68
N ASP A 91 -8.36 -6.07 -1.55
CA ASP A 91 -7.41 -5.37 -0.69
C ASP A 91 -6.25 -6.28 -0.25
N THR A 92 -6.57 -7.50 0.15
CA THR A 92 -5.56 -8.46 0.62
C THR A 92 -4.62 -8.85 -0.52
N VAL A 93 -5.15 -9.18 -1.70
CA VAL A 93 -4.34 -9.47 -2.88
C VAL A 93 -3.51 -8.25 -3.28
N ALA A 94 -4.12 -7.05 -3.28
CA ALA A 94 -3.42 -5.80 -3.63
C ALA A 94 -2.20 -5.54 -2.73
N THR A 95 -2.35 -5.72 -1.41
CA THR A 95 -1.24 -5.55 -0.45
C THR A 95 -0.06 -6.45 -0.80
N ILE A 96 -0.34 -7.72 -1.15
CA ILE A 96 0.68 -8.71 -1.50
C ILE A 96 1.38 -8.36 -2.83
N VAL A 97 0.60 -8.18 -3.90
CA VAL A 97 1.19 -8.06 -5.24
C VAL A 97 1.77 -6.68 -5.53
N ASN A 98 1.28 -5.63 -4.87
CA ASN A 98 1.86 -4.29 -5.02
C ASN A 98 3.25 -4.20 -4.38
N ASP A 99 3.49 -4.90 -3.28
CA ASP A 99 4.83 -4.99 -2.69
C ASP A 99 5.76 -5.83 -3.58
N LEU A 100 5.24 -6.90 -4.19
CA LEU A 100 6.01 -7.73 -5.10
C LEU A 100 6.52 -6.96 -6.34
N VAL A 101 5.68 -6.11 -6.95
CA VAL A 101 6.06 -5.39 -8.17
C VAL A 101 7.03 -4.24 -7.93
N THR A 102 7.27 -3.83 -6.68
CA THR A 102 8.22 -2.75 -6.37
C THR A 102 9.65 -3.06 -6.80
N CYS A 103 10.03 -4.32 -6.90
CA CYS A 103 11.35 -4.75 -7.38
C CYS A 103 11.38 -5.08 -8.88
N GLY A 104 10.26 -4.88 -9.61
CA GLY A 104 10.11 -5.24 -11.02
C GLY A 104 9.63 -6.68 -11.27
N ALA A 105 9.31 -7.44 -10.22
CA ALA A 105 8.78 -8.79 -10.39
C ALA A 105 7.31 -8.76 -10.82
N LEU A 106 6.96 -9.58 -11.80
CA LEU A 106 5.56 -9.81 -12.14
C LEU A 106 5.06 -11.05 -11.41
N PRO A 107 3.89 -10.99 -10.75
CA PRO A 107 3.36 -12.09 -9.96
C PRO A 107 2.99 -13.29 -10.85
N ILE A 108 3.22 -14.50 -10.32
CA ILE A 108 2.87 -15.76 -10.99
C ILE A 108 1.75 -16.45 -10.22
N SER A 109 1.88 -16.53 -8.90
CA SER A 109 0.92 -17.23 -8.04
C SER A 109 0.75 -16.48 -6.73
N VAL A 110 -0.49 -16.46 -6.22
CA VAL A 110 -0.85 -15.92 -4.92
C VAL A 110 -1.48 -17.05 -4.09
N ALA A 111 -1.05 -17.19 -2.85
CA ALA A 111 -1.65 -18.09 -1.87
C ALA A 111 -2.40 -17.29 -0.80
N MET A 112 -3.56 -17.82 -0.36
CA MET A 112 -4.41 -17.20 0.66
C MET A 112 -4.14 -17.81 2.04
N HIS A 113 -4.08 -16.99 3.07
CA HIS A 113 -4.21 -17.40 4.46
C HIS A 113 -5.46 -16.76 5.05
N ALA A 114 -6.41 -17.59 5.49
CA ALA A 114 -7.71 -17.16 6.02
C ALA A 114 -7.98 -17.83 7.37
N ALA A 115 -7.45 -17.27 8.46
CA ALA A 115 -7.59 -17.82 9.80
C ALA A 115 -8.83 -17.24 10.50
N VAL A 116 -9.69 -18.09 11.05
CA VAL A 116 -10.89 -17.70 11.79
C VAL A 116 -10.80 -18.14 13.25
N GLY A 117 -11.48 -17.41 14.15
CA GLY A 117 -11.61 -17.81 15.56
C GLY A 117 -12.61 -18.94 15.74
N ASP A 118 -13.65 -19.00 14.90
CA ASP A 118 -14.64 -20.09 14.85
C ASP A 118 -15.02 -20.36 13.39
N SER A 119 -15.11 -21.65 13.01
CA SER A 119 -15.53 -22.07 11.66
C SER A 119 -16.95 -21.66 11.28
N ALA A 120 -17.79 -21.33 12.27
CA ALA A 120 -19.11 -20.75 12.04
C ALA A 120 -19.06 -19.41 11.26
N TRP A 121 -17.90 -18.75 11.22
CA TRP A 121 -17.68 -17.57 10.38
C TRP A 121 -18.03 -17.86 8.89
N PHE A 122 -17.72 -19.05 8.39
CA PHE A 122 -18.00 -19.48 7.02
C PHE A 122 -19.46 -19.91 6.78
N ALA A 123 -20.28 -20.00 7.83
CA ALA A 123 -21.70 -20.35 7.68
C ALA A 123 -22.52 -19.25 6.99
N ASP A 124 -22.07 -17.98 7.04
CA ASP A 124 -22.63 -16.90 6.24
C ASP A 124 -22.18 -17.06 4.77
N SER A 125 -23.01 -17.73 3.98
CA SER A 125 -22.69 -18.06 2.59
C SER A 125 -22.50 -16.83 1.70
N ALA A 126 -23.20 -15.73 1.95
CA ALA A 126 -23.09 -14.50 1.17
C ALA A 126 -21.75 -13.80 1.44
N ARG A 127 -21.32 -13.75 2.70
CA ARG A 127 -20.03 -13.19 3.11
C ARG A 127 -18.87 -14.05 2.60
N MET A 128 -18.95 -15.34 2.80
CA MET A 128 -17.96 -16.30 2.34
C MET A 128 -17.78 -16.26 0.81
N GLN A 129 -18.89 -16.27 0.05
CA GLN A 129 -18.84 -16.23 -1.42
C GLN A 129 -18.25 -14.90 -1.90
N ALA A 130 -18.61 -13.78 -1.29
CA ALA A 130 -18.03 -12.47 -1.63
C ALA A 130 -16.50 -12.46 -1.44
N LEU A 131 -15.99 -13.05 -0.35
CA LEU A 131 -14.53 -13.19 -0.10
C LEU A 131 -13.86 -14.01 -1.20
N VAL A 132 -14.44 -15.16 -1.57
CA VAL A 132 -13.92 -16.07 -2.62
C VAL A 132 -13.90 -15.37 -3.98
N ASP A 133 -15.00 -14.73 -4.37
CA ASP A 133 -15.11 -14.01 -5.65
C ASP A 133 -14.14 -12.84 -5.73
N GLY A 134 -13.99 -12.10 -4.63
CA GLY A 134 -13.05 -10.98 -4.53
C GLY A 134 -11.60 -11.42 -4.61
N TRP A 135 -11.22 -12.54 -3.99
CA TRP A 135 -9.86 -13.08 -4.09
C TRP A 135 -9.53 -13.49 -5.52
N ALA A 136 -10.45 -14.21 -6.17
CA ALA A 136 -10.30 -14.59 -7.57
C ALA A 136 -10.21 -13.36 -8.49
N GLU A 137 -10.99 -12.29 -8.21
CA GLU A 137 -10.93 -11.03 -8.94
C GLU A 137 -9.59 -10.31 -8.73
N GLY A 138 -9.09 -10.21 -7.49
CA GLY A 138 -7.78 -9.64 -7.21
C GLY A 138 -6.66 -10.37 -7.95
N CYS A 139 -6.71 -11.71 -7.97
CA CYS A 139 -5.75 -12.52 -8.74
C CYS A 139 -5.85 -12.25 -10.26
N ARG A 140 -7.06 -12.09 -10.82
CA ARG A 140 -7.25 -11.71 -12.23
C ARG A 140 -6.65 -10.34 -12.54
N GLN A 141 -6.90 -9.34 -11.69
CA GLN A 141 -6.31 -8.00 -11.86
C GLN A 141 -4.78 -8.03 -11.75
N ALA A 142 -4.24 -8.88 -10.87
CA ALA A 142 -2.80 -9.09 -10.71
C ALA A 142 -2.19 -9.98 -11.82
N ARG A 143 -3.01 -10.55 -12.73
CA ARG A 143 -2.57 -11.54 -13.74
C ARG A 143 -1.84 -12.73 -13.15
N ALA A 144 -2.22 -13.15 -11.94
CA ALA A 144 -1.62 -14.27 -11.21
C ALA A 144 -2.65 -15.38 -10.98
N VAL A 145 -2.20 -16.62 -10.86
CA VAL A 145 -3.08 -17.71 -10.47
C VAL A 145 -3.30 -17.69 -8.96
N TRP A 146 -4.49 -18.07 -8.49
CA TRP A 146 -4.72 -18.44 -7.11
C TRP A 146 -4.19 -19.87 -6.91
N GLY A 147 -2.99 -19.99 -6.33
CA GLY A 147 -2.23 -21.25 -6.29
C GLY A 147 -2.51 -22.12 -5.08
N GLY A 148 -3.40 -21.69 -4.17
CA GLY A 148 -3.71 -22.43 -2.96
C GLY A 148 -3.88 -21.54 -1.74
N GLY A 149 -3.77 -22.13 -0.55
CA GLY A 149 -3.89 -21.38 0.70
C GLY A 149 -4.06 -22.28 1.91
N GLU A 150 -4.29 -21.66 3.07
CA GLU A 150 -4.50 -22.31 4.35
C GLU A 150 -5.67 -21.61 5.07
N THR A 151 -6.55 -22.41 5.70
CA THR A 151 -7.77 -21.91 6.38
C THR A 151 -7.89 -22.51 7.79
N PRO A 152 -7.01 -22.13 8.74
CA PRO A 152 -7.04 -22.67 10.09
C PRO A 152 -8.15 -22.05 10.93
N THR A 153 -8.72 -22.86 11.83
CA THR A 153 -9.55 -22.37 12.94
C THR A 153 -8.69 -22.21 14.19
N LEU A 154 -8.48 -20.96 14.61
CA LEU A 154 -7.56 -20.58 15.69
C LEU A 154 -8.33 -20.07 16.91
N LYS A 155 -9.08 -20.97 17.56
CA LYS A 155 -9.86 -20.66 18.76
C LYS A 155 -9.00 -20.08 19.87
N SER A 156 -9.48 -19.01 20.51
CA SER A 156 -8.80 -18.26 21.57
C SER A 156 -7.55 -17.48 21.13
N ILE A 157 -7.10 -17.58 19.87
CA ILE A 157 -6.05 -16.74 19.27
C ILE A 157 -6.68 -15.65 18.43
N VAL A 158 -7.63 -16.01 17.58
CA VAL A 158 -8.45 -15.07 16.77
C VAL A 158 -9.82 -14.93 17.45
N ASN A 159 -10.38 -13.72 17.42
CA ASN A 159 -11.73 -13.48 17.92
C ASN A 159 -12.74 -14.35 17.13
N GLU A 160 -13.69 -14.96 17.81
CA GLU A 160 -14.65 -15.90 17.20
C GLU A 160 -15.47 -15.30 16.04
N SER A 161 -15.73 -13.99 16.07
CA SER A 161 -16.47 -13.28 15.02
C SER A 161 -15.58 -12.72 13.90
N ALA A 162 -14.26 -12.85 14.00
CA ALA A 162 -13.31 -12.22 13.08
C ALA A 162 -12.58 -13.25 12.20
N ILE A 163 -12.04 -12.73 11.09
CA ILE A 163 -11.13 -13.45 10.21
C ILE A 163 -9.80 -12.65 10.12
N VAL A 164 -8.68 -13.34 10.12
CA VAL A 164 -7.36 -12.79 9.77
C VAL A 164 -7.06 -13.20 8.33
N LEU A 165 -6.85 -12.21 7.47
CA LEU A 165 -6.50 -12.40 6.07
C LEU A 165 -5.07 -11.98 5.82
N ALA A 166 -4.32 -12.85 5.18
CA ALA A 166 -2.94 -12.68 4.77
C ALA A 166 -2.67 -13.53 3.52
N GLY A 167 -1.47 -13.50 3.04
CA GLY A 167 -1.06 -14.41 1.99
C GLY A 167 0.34 -14.12 1.46
N SER A 168 0.80 -15.00 0.61
CA SER A 168 2.08 -14.88 -0.05
C SER A 168 1.94 -14.84 -1.56
N ALA A 169 2.95 -14.29 -2.23
CA ALA A 169 3.06 -14.40 -3.67
C ALA A 169 4.48 -14.78 -4.08
N ILE A 170 4.57 -15.51 -5.18
CA ILE A 170 5.80 -15.66 -5.93
C ILE A 170 5.67 -14.93 -7.26
N GLY A 171 6.78 -14.33 -7.69
CA GLY A 171 6.89 -13.66 -8.97
C GLY A 171 8.26 -13.87 -9.61
N ARG A 172 8.46 -13.26 -10.77
CA ARG A 172 9.71 -13.41 -11.52
C ARG A 172 10.08 -12.11 -12.22
N ILE A 173 11.40 -11.87 -12.30
CA ILE A 173 11.99 -10.81 -13.12
C ILE A 173 12.81 -11.49 -14.22
N VAL A 174 12.39 -11.29 -15.47
CA VAL A 174 13.09 -11.83 -16.64
C VAL A 174 12.87 -10.91 -17.85
N PRO A 175 13.95 -10.48 -18.54
CA PRO A 175 15.36 -10.64 -18.19
C PRO A 175 15.74 -9.92 -16.88
N LYS A 176 16.90 -10.24 -16.33
CA LYS A 176 17.41 -9.62 -15.07
C LYS A 176 17.50 -8.09 -15.12
N THR A 177 17.66 -7.52 -16.30
CA THR A 177 17.73 -6.06 -16.54
C THR A 177 16.44 -5.31 -16.19
N LEU A 178 15.33 -6.04 -16.00
CA LEU A 178 14.05 -5.45 -15.57
C LEU A 178 13.94 -5.30 -14.05
N ARG A 179 14.97 -5.70 -13.29
CA ARG A 179 15.00 -5.48 -11.85
C ARG A 179 15.05 -3.97 -11.57
N ILE A 180 14.14 -3.51 -10.72
CA ILE A 180 14.16 -2.14 -10.18
C ILE A 180 15.12 -2.13 -9.00
N THR A 181 16.21 -1.36 -9.11
CA THR A 181 17.38 -1.46 -8.24
C THR A 181 17.50 -0.31 -7.24
N GLY A 182 16.82 0.82 -7.50
CA GLY A 182 16.96 2.04 -6.70
C GLY A 182 18.06 2.97 -7.23
N ASP A 183 18.39 2.91 -8.52
CA ASP A 183 19.38 3.74 -9.20
C ASP A 183 18.85 5.17 -9.43
N VAL A 184 18.32 5.79 -8.37
CA VAL A 184 17.78 7.14 -8.38
C VAL A 184 18.91 8.15 -8.47
N CYS A 185 18.72 9.17 -9.31
CA CYS A 185 19.65 10.25 -9.52
C CYS A 185 19.02 11.62 -9.19
N GLU A 186 19.89 12.62 -8.95
CA GLU A 186 19.46 14.02 -8.90
C GLU A 186 18.81 14.41 -10.24
N GLY A 187 17.67 15.07 -10.17
CA GLY A 187 16.87 15.47 -11.33
C GLY A 187 15.82 14.46 -11.76
N ASP A 188 15.81 13.24 -11.19
CA ASP A 188 14.76 12.26 -11.50
C ASP A 188 13.38 12.82 -11.19
N SER A 189 12.43 12.55 -12.07
CA SER A 189 11.02 12.86 -11.90
C SER A 189 10.37 11.90 -10.91
N ILE A 190 9.56 12.44 -10.00
CA ILE A 190 8.71 11.68 -9.09
C ILE A 190 7.30 11.66 -9.65
N LEU A 191 6.85 10.50 -10.10
CA LEU A 191 5.51 10.28 -10.65
C LEU A 191 4.63 9.61 -9.60
N PHE A 192 3.46 10.17 -9.37
CA PHE A 192 2.46 9.59 -8.48
C PHE A 192 1.36 8.90 -9.26
N LEU A 193 0.89 7.75 -8.74
CA LEU A 193 -0.30 7.05 -9.21
C LEU A 193 -1.34 7.09 -8.09
N ALA A 194 -2.56 7.48 -8.45
CA ALA A 194 -3.65 7.66 -7.50
C ALA A 194 -4.01 6.38 -6.75
N SER A 195 -4.40 6.54 -5.47
CA SER A 195 -5.10 5.52 -4.69
C SER A 195 -6.61 5.71 -4.76
N SER A 196 -7.35 4.70 -4.36
CA SER A 196 -8.82 4.72 -4.25
C SER A 196 -9.34 5.25 -2.91
N GLY A 197 -8.47 5.38 -1.93
CA GLY A 197 -8.78 5.71 -0.54
C GLY A 197 -7.64 5.36 0.39
N VAL A 198 -7.95 5.01 1.63
CA VAL A 198 -6.95 4.64 2.66
C VAL A 198 -6.20 3.35 2.34
N GLN A 199 -6.74 2.55 1.44
CA GLN A 199 -6.25 1.20 1.13
C GLN A 199 -6.23 0.33 2.39
N THR A 200 -5.08 -0.27 2.75
CA THR A 200 -4.98 -1.21 3.87
C THR A 200 -4.28 -0.67 5.11
N ASN A 201 -3.95 0.62 5.15
CA ASN A 201 -3.15 1.21 6.22
C ASN A 201 -3.89 2.27 7.02
N GLY A 202 -3.54 2.42 8.29
CA GLY A 202 -4.14 3.42 9.18
C GLY A 202 -5.52 3.06 9.73
N LEU A 203 -6.05 1.87 9.47
CA LEU A 203 -7.43 1.48 9.83
C LEU A 203 -7.66 1.41 11.35
N SER A 204 -6.65 1.11 12.15
CA SER A 204 -6.79 1.15 13.61
C SER A 204 -7.18 2.55 14.11
N LEU A 205 -6.56 3.59 13.56
CA LEU A 205 -6.90 4.98 13.87
C LEU A 205 -8.27 5.37 13.31
N CYS A 206 -8.60 4.93 12.09
CA CYS A 206 -9.94 5.14 11.50
C CYS A 206 -11.06 4.52 12.36
N ARG A 207 -10.82 3.38 12.95
CA ARG A 207 -11.77 2.70 13.86
C ARG A 207 -11.99 3.50 15.14
N LEU A 208 -10.92 4.02 15.75
CA LEU A 208 -11.03 4.90 16.93
C LEU A 208 -11.84 6.18 16.62
N ILE A 209 -11.71 6.74 15.43
CA ILE A 209 -12.53 7.89 15.01
C ILE A 209 -13.99 7.47 14.87
N ALA A 210 -14.28 6.33 14.25
CA ALA A 210 -15.65 5.82 14.14
C ALA A 210 -16.33 5.65 15.50
N ASP A 211 -15.60 5.17 16.50
CA ASP A 211 -16.11 4.98 17.87
C ASP A 211 -16.47 6.32 18.57
N GLN A 212 -15.91 7.44 18.13
CA GLN A 212 -16.18 8.78 18.65
C GLN A 212 -17.33 9.49 17.92
N LEU A 213 -17.76 8.99 16.76
CA LEU A 213 -18.81 9.60 15.95
C LEU A 213 -20.20 9.08 16.36
N PRO A 214 -21.21 9.97 16.49
CA PRO A 214 -22.58 9.56 16.87
C PRO A 214 -23.20 8.50 15.94
N LYS A 215 -22.88 8.56 14.63
CA LYS A 215 -23.35 7.59 13.63
C LYS A 215 -22.30 6.53 13.29
N GLY A 216 -21.11 6.59 13.91
CA GLY A 216 -20.01 5.68 13.61
C GLY A 216 -19.66 5.66 12.13
N TYR A 217 -19.56 4.46 11.55
CA TYR A 217 -19.29 4.25 10.11
C TYR A 217 -20.42 4.73 9.19
N ALA A 218 -21.65 4.93 9.69
CA ALA A 218 -22.76 5.47 8.91
C ALA A 218 -22.74 7.01 8.80
N THR A 219 -21.70 7.67 9.32
CA THR A 219 -21.56 9.13 9.21
C THR A 219 -21.31 9.53 7.75
N PRO A 220 -22.13 10.39 7.13
CA PRO A 220 -21.92 10.86 5.77
C PRO A 220 -20.63 11.70 5.67
N LEU A 221 -19.79 11.45 4.68
CA LEU A 221 -18.60 12.26 4.44
C LEU A 221 -18.95 13.74 4.16
N ALA A 222 -20.06 13.98 3.49
CA ALA A 222 -20.52 15.33 3.15
C ALA A 222 -20.69 16.25 4.37
N GLU A 223 -21.01 15.71 5.56
CA GLU A 223 -21.13 16.51 6.79
C GLU A 223 -19.81 17.22 7.18
N PHE A 224 -18.67 16.72 6.70
CA PHE A 224 -17.33 17.22 7.03
C PHE A 224 -16.56 17.81 5.85
N VAL A 225 -17.04 17.62 4.61
CA VAL A 225 -16.30 18.00 3.38
C VAL A 225 -16.92 19.21 2.68
N ALA A 226 -18.16 19.60 3.01
CA ALA A 226 -18.94 20.63 2.31
C ALA A 226 -18.28 22.03 2.21
N ASP A 227 -17.40 22.40 3.15
CA ASP A 227 -16.75 23.73 3.21
C ASP A 227 -15.35 23.78 2.56
N SER A 228 -14.88 22.70 1.97
CA SER A 228 -13.59 22.71 1.28
C SER A 228 -13.79 23.25 -0.13
N GLY A 229 -13.52 24.54 -0.37
CA GLY A 229 -13.60 25.19 -1.68
C GLY A 229 -12.81 24.42 -2.78
N LEU A 230 -13.43 23.38 -3.29
CA LEU A 230 -12.97 22.61 -4.45
C LEU A 230 -13.25 23.42 -5.72
N SER A 231 -12.56 24.56 -5.87
CA SER A 231 -12.58 25.32 -7.10
C SER A 231 -11.20 25.20 -7.75
N GLY A 232 -11.07 24.32 -8.74
CA GLY A 232 -10.04 24.52 -9.74
C GLY A 232 -9.15 23.39 -10.20
N ALA A 233 -9.09 22.23 -9.56
CA ALA A 233 -8.43 21.07 -10.15
C ALA A 233 -9.45 19.97 -10.49
N PRO A 234 -9.33 19.25 -11.63
CA PRO A 234 -10.19 18.11 -11.88
C PRO A 234 -9.98 17.11 -10.73
N ALA A 235 -11.06 16.87 -9.98
CA ALA A 235 -11.07 15.86 -8.94
C ALA A 235 -10.60 14.54 -9.54
N ALA A 236 -9.66 13.86 -8.88
CA ALA A 236 -9.28 12.50 -9.23
C ALA A 236 -10.54 11.68 -9.51
N THR A 237 -10.54 10.89 -10.56
CA THR A 237 -11.66 10.02 -10.93
C THR A 237 -12.06 9.21 -9.70
N GLY A 238 -13.17 9.52 -9.04
CA GLY A 238 -13.58 8.92 -7.77
C GLY A 238 -13.83 9.89 -6.62
N ALA A 239 -13.26 11.09 -6.63
CA ALA A 239 -13.47 12.05 -5.52
C ALA A 239 -14.94 12.47 -5.39
N LEU A 240 -15.66 12.68 -6.50
CA LEU A 240 -17.09 12.98 -6.50
C LEU A 240 -17.93 11.81 -6.01
N ALA A 241 -17.55 10.57 -6.37
CA ALA A 241 -18.22 9.36 -5.90
C ALA A 241 -18.08 9.21 -4.38
N GLN A 242 -16.88 9.44 -3.82
CA GLN A 242 -16.68 9.37 -2.38
C GLN A 242 -17.46 10.43 -1.59
N ALA A 243 -17.66 11.64 -2.12
CA ALA A 243 -18.38 12.70 -1.41
C ALA A 243 -19.83 12.31 -1.04
N GLY A 244 -20.46 11.41 -1.81
CA GLY A 244 -21.79 10.88 -1.52
C GLY A 244 -21.83 9.66 -0.58
N GLN A 245 -20.67 9.17 -0.16
CA GLN A 245 -20.56 7.94 0.65
C GLN A 245 -20.61 8.24 2.16
N THR A 246 -20.89 7.19 2.93
CA THR A 246 -20.64 7.16 4.37
C THR A 246 -19.13 6.94 4.65
N TYR A 247 -18.73 7.23 5.86
CA TYR A 247 -17.36 7.00 6.32
C TYR A 247 -16.94 5.54 6.14
N GLY A 248 -17.81 4.58 6.50
CA GLY A 248 -17.55 3.16 6.34
C GLY A 248 -17.33 2.76 4.88
N GLU A 249 -18.21 3.20 3.97
CA GLU A 249 -18.08 2.91 2.53
C GLU A 249 -16.77 3.47 1.95
N ALA A 250 -16.39 4.70 2.32
CA ALA A 250 -15.15 5.30 1.84
C ALA A 250 -13.89 4.59 2.38
N LEU A 251 -13.93 4.09 3.63
CA LEU A 251 -12.84 3.27 4.17
C LEU A 251 -12.73 1.91 3.48
N LEU A 252 -13.84 1.39 2.96
CA LEU A 252 -13.92 0.07 2.32
C LEU A 252 -13.75 0.12 0.79
N ALA A 253 -13.45 1.29 0.22
CA ALA A 253 -13.03 1.38 -1.18
C ALA A 253 -11.86 0.40 -1.43
N PRO A 254 -11.95 -0.48 -2.47
CA PRO A 254 -10.93 -1.49 -2.72
C PRO A 254 -9.61 -0.86 -3.17
N SER A 255 -8.50 -1.43 -2.73
CA SER A 255 -7.15 -0.99 -3.09
C SER A 255 -6.89 -1.16 -4.59
N VAL A 256 -6.12 -0.24 -5.14
CA VAL A 256 -5.65 -0.32 -6.54
C VAL A 256 -4.53 -1.34 -6.64
N ILE A 257 -4.57 -2.21 -7.65
CA ILE A 257 -3.49 -3.15 -8.00
C ILE A 257 -2.66 -2.54 -9.13
N TYR A 258 -1.37 -2.24 -8.87
CA TYR A 258 -0.48 -1.53 -9.81
C TYR A 258 0.34 -2.46 -10.73
N VAL A 259 0.08 -3.76 -10.72
CA VAL A 259 0.79 -4.77 -11.53
C VAL A 259 0.80 -4.42 -13.02
N ASN A 260 -0.35 -3.98 -13.56
CA ASN A 260 -0.48 -3.65 -14.98
C ASN A 260 0.37 -2.45 -15.40
N PHE A 261 0.56 -1.47 -14.51
CA PHE A 261 1.44 -0.33 -14.76
C PHE A 261 2.90 -0.78 -14.93
N VAL A 262 3.42 -1.57 -13.97
CA VAL A 262 4.81 -2.05 -14.04
C VAL A 262 5.02 -2.96 -15.25
N ALA A 263 4.07 -3.87 -15.52
CA ALA A 263 4.12 -4.74 -16.69
C ALA A 263 4.13 -3.96 -18.01
N GLU A 264 3.37 -2.87 -18.11
CA GLU A 264 3.32 -2.04 -19.30
C GLU A 264 4.60 -1.22 -19.48
N CYS A 265 5.18 -0.69 -18.41
CA CYS A 265 6.50 -0.04 -18.48
C CYS A 265 7.57 -1.03 -18.99
N GLN A 266 7.60 -2.25 -18.45
CA GLN A 266 8.51 -3.29 -18.91
C GLN A 266 8.28 -3.66 -20.38
N ARG A 267 7.04 -3.82 -20.81
CA ARG A 267 6.68 -4.14 -22.20
C ARG A 267 7.14 -3.06 -23.20
N ARG A 268 7.13 -1.80 -22.76
CA ARG A 268 7.59 -0.64 -23.56
C ARG A 268 9.09 -0.38 -23.44
N GLY A 269 9.81 -1.12 -22.60
CA GLY A 269 11.23 -0.88 -22.32
C GLY A 269 11.47 0.46 -21.61
N LEU A 270 10.50 0.93 -20.79
CA LEU A 270 10.61 2.16 -20.01
C LEU A 270 11.28 1.84 -18.66
N PRO A 271 12.45 2.43 -18.37
CA PRO A 271 13.14 2.17 -17.11
C PRO A 271 12.41 2.85 -15.95
N LEU A 272 12.28 2.13 -14.85
CA LEU A 272 11.87 2.66 -13.55
C LEU A 272 13.08 2.58 -12.62
N ASN A 273 13.64 3.72 -12.22
CA ASN A 273 14.81 3.77 -11.35
C ASN A 273 14.49 3.25 -9.95
N TYR A 274 13.31 3.60 -9.44
CA TYR A 274 12.74 3.08 -8.20
C TYR A 274 11.22 3.18 -8.22
N VAL A 275 10.56 2.36 -7.41
CA VAL A 275 9.14 2.50 -7.11
C VAL A 275 8.89 2.26 -5.62
N ALA A 276 7.90 2.96 -5.07
CA ALA A 276 7.47 2.81 -3.69
C ALA A 276 5.96 2.57 -3.64
N HIS A 277 5.54 1.48 -3.00
CA HIS A 277 4.14 1.27 -2.62
C HIS A 277 3.87 2.08 -1.34
N VAL A 278 3.06 3.13 -1.45
CA VAL A 278 2.79 4.09 -0.37
C VAL A 278 1.77 3.51 0.59
N THR A 279 2.25 2.85 1.63
CA THR A 279 1.49 2.14 2.66
C THR A 279 1.72 2.75 4.05
N GLY A 280 1.88 1.96 5.10
CA GLY A 280 2.29 2.44 6.41
C GLY A 280 3.53 3.32 6.34
N HIS A 281 3.67 4.27 7.26
CA HIS A 281 4.60 5.39 7.20
C HIS A 281 4.28 6.49 6.16
N GLY A 282 3.15 6.39 5.44
CA GLY A 282 2.65 7.41 4.54
C GLY A 282 3.70 7.90 3.53
N TRP A 283 3.77 9.19 3.31
CA TRP A 283 4.72 9.79 2.36
C TRP A 283 6.17 9.76 2.81
N ARG A 284 6.47 9.45 4.07
CA ARG A 284 7.86 9.19 4.50
C ARG A 284 8.48 8.01 3.73
N LYS A 285 7.65 7.08 3.24
CA LYS A 285 8.10 5.95 2.40
C LYS A 285 8.76 6.37 1.08
N LEU A 286 8.53 7.60 0.62
CA LEU A 286 9.20 8.15 -0.56
C LEU A 286 10.73 8.22 -0.39
N MET A 287 11.23 8.40 0.83
CA MET A 287 12.67 8.42 1.14
C MET A 287 13.19 7.07 1.67
N ARG A 288 12.63 5.93 1.19
CA ARG A 288 13.02 4.60 1.69
C ARG A 288 14.45 4.21 1.33
N LEU A 289 14.96 4.65 0.18
CA LEU A 289 16.35 4.38 -0.23
C LEU A 289 17.34 4.91 0.79
N GLU A 290 18.50 4.24 0.95
CA GLU A 290 19.54 4.67 1.88
C GLU A 290 20.24 5.95 1.43
N GLU A 291 20.37 6.14 0.12
CA GLU A 291 21.00 7.31 -0.46
C GLU A 291 20.39 8.62 0.02
N PRO A 292 21.20 9.61 0.39
CA PRO A 292 20.75 10.91 0.89
C PRO A 292 20.26 11.79 -0.26
N PHE A 293 18.97 11.71 -0.53
CA PHE A 293 18.25 12.60 -1.44
C PHE A 293 17.15 13.37 -0.72
N VAL A 294 16.80 14.53 -1.26
CA VAL A 294 15.60 15.29 -0.92
C VAL A 294 14.55 15.05 -2.00
N TYR A 295 13.44 14.46 -1.60
CA TYR A 295 12.30 14.17 -2.45
C TYR A 295 11.32 15.34 -2.36
N GLU A 296 11.42 16.29 -3.31
CA GLU A 296 10.58 17.50 -3.30
C GLU A 296 9.30 17.26 -4.08
N ILE A 297 8.16 17.37 -3.39
CA ILE A 297 6.83 17.22 -3.97
C ILE A 297 6.20 18.60 -4.16
N THR A 298 6.12 19.06 -5.39
CA THR A 298 5.59 20.37 -5.78
C THR A 298 4.12 20.34 -6.18
N GLU A 299 3.62 19.16 -6.59
CA GLU A 299 2.23 18.95 -7.03
C GLU A 299 1.54 17.84 -6.20
N PRO A 300 1.25 18.08 -4.90
CA PRO A 300 0.69 17.07 -4.02
C PRO A 300 -0.76 16.68 -4.32
N ARG A 301 -1.45 17.40 -5.20
CA ARG A 301 -2.90 17.33 -5.45
C ARG A 301 -3.75 17.37 -4.16
N ASP A 302 -5.01 17.68 -4.31
CA ASP A 302 -5.96 17.69 -3.20
C ASP A 302 -6.28 16.27 -2.71
N PRO A 303 -6.27 16.01 -1.38
CA PRO A 303 -6.61 14.71 -0.83
C PRO A 303 -8.06 14.31 -1.13
N LEU A 304 -8.30 12.99 -1.28
CA LEU A 304 -9.64 12.44 -1.41
C LEU A 304 -10.53 12.81 -0.20
N PRO A 305 -11.88 12.84 -0.38
CA PRO A 305 -12.82 13.22 0.69
C PRO A 305 -12.62 12.47 2.01
N VAL A 306 -12.26 11.18 1.98
CA VAL A 306 -12.00 10.41 3.20
C VAL A 306 -10.85 10.98 4.04
N PHE A 307 -9.78 11.50 3.42
CA PHE A 307 -8.66 12.09 4.16
C PHE A 307 -9.01 13.47 4.74
N ARG A 308 -9.83 14.26 4.01
CA ARG A 308 -10.37 15.51 4.54
C ARG A 308 -11.31 15.25 5.71
N PHE A 309 -12.11 14.19 5.64
CA PHE A 309 -12.93 13.72 6.75
C PHE A 309 -12.06 13.39 7.96
N LEU A 310 -10.99 12.62 7.79
CA LEU A 310 -10.07 12.27 8.88
C LEU A 310 -9.42 13.51 9.51
N GLU A 311 -9.04 14.52 8.71
CA GLU A 311 -8.48 15.78 9.20
C GLU A 311 -9.49 16.57 10.07
N LYS A 312 -10.77 16.58 9.68
CA LYS A 312 -11.81 17.37 10.36
C LYS A 312 -12.50 16.62 11.50
N ALA A 313 -12.76 15.35 11.34
CA ALA A 313 -13.47 14.53 12.32
C ALA A 313 -12.55 13.96 13.41
N GLY A 314 -11.28 13.72 13.07
CA GLY A 314 -10.26 13.25 14.02
C GLY A 314 -9.41 14.42 14.53
N PRO A 315 -8.97 14.41 15.79
CA PRO A 315 -8.00 15.38 16.29
C PRO A 315 -6.58 15.02 15.81
N ILE A 316 -6.39 14.89 14.49
CA ILE A 316 -5.14 14.47 13.85
C ILE A 316 -4.59 15.67 13.07
N SER A 317 -3.30 15.98 13.28
CA SER A 317 -2.66 17.05 12.52
C SER A 317 -2.44 16.63 11.06
N ARG A 318 -2.41 17.60 10.13
CA ARG A 318 -2.06 17.35 8.73
C ARG A 318 -0.70 16.66 8.60
N ARG A 319 0.27 17.05 9.43
CA ARG A 319 1.59 16.40 9.48
C ARG A 319 1.48 14.90 9.78
N GLU A 320 0.65 14.52 10.75
CA GLU A 320 0.45 13.12 11.12
C GLU A 320 -0.30 12.34 10.02
N LEU A 321 -1.26 12.98 9.35
CA LEU A 321 -1.97 12.36 8.23
C LEU A 321 -1.02 11.96 7.10
N TYR A 322 -0.16 12.87 6.65
CA TYR A 322 0.85 12.59 5.61
C TYR A 322 1.95 11.62 6.08
N ALA A 323 2.23 11.57 7.38
CA ALA A 323 3.16 10.62 7.97
C ALA A 323 2.59 9.20 8.10
N THR A 324 1.25 9.04 8.06
CA THR A 324 0.56 7.76 8.33
C THR A 324 -0.15 7.21 7.09
N TYR A 325 -0.80 8.08 6.32
CA TYR A 325 -1.67 7.69 5.20
C TYR A 325 -1.05 7.99 3.84
N ASN A 326 -1.55 7.32 2.82
CA ASN A 326 -1.16 7.53 1.43
C ASN A 326 -1.66 8.87 0.84
N MET A 327 -2.61 9.54 1.47
CA MET A 327 -3.19 10.84 1.11
C MET A 327 -3.64 10.95 -0.35
N GLY A 328 -4.07 9.85 -0.96
CA GLY A 328 -4.52 9.78 -2.36
C GLY A 328 -3.47 9.25 -3.34
N VAL A 329 -2.29 8.86 -2.86
CA VAL A 329 -1.17 8.34 -3.66
C VAL A 329 -0.84 6.91 -3.23
N GLY A 330 -1.18 5.91 -4.03
CA GLY A 330 -0.90 4.52 -3.67
C GLY A 330 0.46 4.03 -4.15
N PHE A 331 1.01 4.63 -5.22
CA PHE A 331 2.28 4.20 -5.82
C PHE A 331 3.08 5.40 -6.30
N ALA A 332 4.39 5.39 -6.10
CA ALA A 332 5.31 6.40 -6.59
C ALA A 332 6.38 5.76 -7.47
N ALA A 333 6.66 6.33 -8.64
CA ALA A 333 7.70 5.89 -9.54
C ALA A 333 8.74 7.01 -9.75
N TYR A 334 10.01 6.63 -9.74
CA TYR A 334 11.15 7.53 -9.97
C TYR A 334 11.75 7.19 -11.32
N VAL A 335 11.85 8.17 -12.19
CA VAL A 335 12.28 7.97 -13.57
C VAL A 335 13.18 9.12 -14.03
N ALA A 336 14.12 8.84 -14.92
CA ALA A 336 14.89 9.90 -15.55
C ALA A 336 13.95 10.84 -16.35
N PRO A 337 14.21 12.15 -16.37
CA PRO A 337 13.31 13.18 -16.93
C PRO A 337 12.83 12.89 -18.36
N GLU A 338 13.68 12.31 -19.19
CA GLU A 338 13.39 11.96 -20.58
C GLU A 338 12.30 10.87 -20.72
N TYR A 339 12.05 10.07 -19.70
CA TYR A 339 11.02 9.02 -19.71
C TYR A 339 9.70 9.46 -19.07
N THR A 340 9.64 10.64 -18.43
CA THR A 340 8.48 11.14 -17.69
C THR A 340 7.17 10.99 -18.46
N GLU A 341 7.06 11.58 -19.64
CA GLU A 341 5.82 11.54 -20.45
C GLU A 341 5.49 10.15 -20.97
N ALA A 342 6.50 9.35 -21.31
CA ALA A 342 6.28 7.99 -21.78
C ALA A 342 5.73 7.09 -20.65
N VAL A 343 6.24 7.24 -19.43
CA VAL A 343 5.76 6.49 -18.24
C VAL A 343 4.36 6.96 -17.83
N LEU A 344 4.08 8.28 -17.84
CA LEU A 344 2.73 8.81 -17.61
C LEU A 344 1.73 8.30 -18.65
N THR A 345 2.14 8.19 -19.91
CA THR A 345 1.32 7.62 -20.99
C THR A 345 1.06 6.13 -20.74
N ALA A 346 2.08 5.35 -20.32
CA ALA A 346 1.90 3.95 -19.97
C ALA A 346 0.92 3.76 -18.81
N ALA A 347 0.96 4.64 -17.80
CA ALA A 347 -0.01 4.63 -16.71
C ALA A 347 -1.44 4.90 -17.21
N ARG A 348 -1.64 5.95 -18.01
CA ARG A 348 -2.96 6.30 -18.58
C ARG A 348 -3.53 5.18 -19.45
N ASP A 349 -2.72 4.59 -20.32
CA ASP A 349 -3.14 3.51 -21.24
C ASP A 349 -3.53 2.23 -20.49
N THR A 350 -3.06 2.07 -19.26
CA THR A 350 -3.43 0.96 -18.36
C THR A 350 -4.51 1.34 -17.34
N GLY A 351 -5.09 2.55 -17.48
CA GLY A 351 -6.25 2.99 -16.70
C GLY A 351 -5.91 3.65 -15.35
N TYR A 352 -4.64 3.96 -15.10
CA TYR A 352 -4.25 4.65 -13.87
C TYR A 352 -4.23 6.16 -14.04
N ASP A 353 -4.75 6.87 -13.05
CA ASP A 353 -4.56 8.31 -12.92
C ASP A 353 -3.15 8.56 -12.35
N ALA A 354 -2.31 9.20 -13.14
CA ALA A 354 -0.92 9.46 -12.80
C ALA A 354 -0.49 10.87 -13.21
N TRP A 355 0.44 11.45 -12.44
CA TRP A 355 0.94 12.80 -12.70
C TRP A 355 2.39 12.97 -12.25
N LEU A 356 3.06 13.98 -12.80
CA LEU A 356 4.34 14.46 -12.32
C LEU A 356 4.11 15.21 -10.99
N ALA A 357 4.62 14.66 -9.90
CA ALA A 357 4.38 15.17 -8.55
C ALA A 357 5.55 16.00 -8.02
N GLY A 358 6.76 15.74 -8.50
CA GLY A 358 7.94 16.41 -7.98
C GLY A 358 9.23 15.91 -8.61
N THR A 359 10.35 16.22 -7.96
CA THR A 359 11.70 15.88 -8.42
C THR A 359 12.59 15.45 -7.26
N VAL A 360 13.61 14.68 -7.58
CA VAL A 360 14.68 14.29 -6.66
C VAL A 360 15.78 15.33 -6.68
N LYS A 361 16.19 15.81 -5.51
CA LYS A 361 17.28 16.78 -5.33
C LYS A 361 18.42 16.19 -4.52
N LYS A 362 19.61 16.72 -4.70
CA LYS A 362 20.78 16.40 -3.87
C LYS A 362 21.20 17.62 -3.04
N GLU A 363 21.10 17.49 -1.72
CA GLU A 363 21.50 18.54 -0.77
C GLU A 363 22.54 18.00 0.21
N GLY A 364 23.74 17.80 -0.29
CA GLY A 364 24.83 17.21 0.49
C GLY A 364 24.46 15.82 1.03
N THR A 365 24.43 15.67 2.35
CA THR A 365 24.05 14.42 3.04
C THR A 365 22.62 14.43 3.59
N ARG A 366 21.83 15.45 3.27
CA ARG A 366 20.44 15.55 3.73
C ARG A 366 19.56 14.53 3.04
N LYS A 367 18.70 13.87 3.80
CA LYS A 367 17.69 12.93 3.33
C LYS A 367 16.33 13.34 3.90
N ALA A 368 15.41 13.74 3.03
CA ALA A 368 14.12 14.27 3.46
C ALA A 368 13.02 14.07 2.38
N VAL A 369 11.77 14.15 2.81
CA VAL A 369 10.63 14.40 1.93
C VAL A 369 10.13 15.82 2.22
N GLU A 370 10.12 16.67 1.23
CA GLU A 370 9.61 18.04 1.30
C GLU A 370 8.33 18.20 0.49
N ILE A 371 7.34 18.90 1.06
CA ILE A 371 6.08 19.20 0.40
C ILE A 371 5.83 20.72 0.56
N PRO A 372 6.55 21.57 -0.21
CA PRO A 372 6.52 23.02 -0.04
C PRO A 372 5.12 23.61 -0.10
N PRO A 373 4.20 23.18 -1.00
CA PRO A 373 2.85 23.72 -1.06
C PRO A 373 2.04 23.53 0.23
N LEU A 374 2.43 22.54 1.07
CA LEU A 374 1.77 22.25 2.35
C LEU A 374 2.57 22.72 3.56
N GLY A 375 3.78 23.23 3.37
CA GLY A 375 4.70 23.59 4.44
C GLY A 375 5.14 22.38 5.30
N LEU A 376 5.22 21.19 4.71
CA LEU A 376 5.59 19.96 5.41
C LEU A 376 7.00 19.51 4.98
N SER A 377 7.76 18.99 5.95
CA SER A 377 9.06 18.34 5.74
C SER A 377 9.22 17.18 6.73
N TYR A 378 9.76 16.06 6.25
CA TYR A 378 10.08 14.87 7.03
C TYR A 378 11.53 14.52 6.81
N GLU A 379 12.34 14.55 7.86
CA GLU A 379 13.76 14.21 7.83
C GLU A 379 13.98 12.69 8.01
N ALA A 380 15.18 12.23 7.73
CA ALA A 380 15.57 10.80 7.73
C ALA A 380 15.26 10.05 9.03
N ASP A 381 15.37 10.72 10.17
CA ASP A 381 15.10 10.15 11.50
C ASP A 381 13.63 9.74 11.70
N THR A 382 12.74 10.28 10.89
CA THR A 382 11.29 9.95 10.93
C THR A 382 10.95 8.62 10.24
N LEU A 383 11.92 7.96 9.56
CA LEU A 383 11.76 6.65 8.94
C LEU A 383 12.98 5.78 9.24
N GLN A 384 12.90 4.95 10.29
CA GLN A 384 14.04 4.16 10.80
C GLN A 384 14.14 2.74 10.17
N VAL A 385 13.24 2.36 9.29
CA VAL A 385 13.18 1.03 8.69
C VAL A 385 13.35 1.11 7.18
N ARG A 386 14.27 0.29 6.70
CA ARG A 386 14.37 -0.08 5.31
C ARG A 386 13.75 -1.44 5.11
#